data_1b36077220354b449c000f9d723c6680
#
_entry.id   1b36077220354b449c000f9d723c6680
#
_cell.length_a   1.000
_cell.length_b   1.000
_cell.length_c   1.000
_cell.angle_alpha   90.00
_cell.angle_beta   90.00
_cell.angle_gamma   90.00
#
_symmetry.space_group_name_H-M   'P 1'
#
loop_
_entity.id
_entity.type
_entity.pdbx_description
1 polymer ?
#
loop_
_entity_poly.entity_id
_entity_poly.type
_entity_poly.pdbx_seq_one_letter_code
_entity_poly.pdbx_strand_id
1 'polypeptide(L)'
;MRIFIDIGHPAHVHYFKNFIKIMEKQGHSFFVSARERSIIFLLLDKSKISYYNRGKGKDSIIGKLFYMFTADIKLYFKALKFKPHIFISFASPYAAQTAWSLRIPHIVLDDTEHARFGHFFYKSFSKVFLNPACFQKDFGKRQIRFNSYSELFYLHPNHIVTYPDILARLGVSENEKFALLRFVSWKASHDIGHSGLDIPTKKKLISILLESGYKIFISAEAENKDPFFDKYLIKISPELIHSVMSRASLLVTEGATMASECAMLGTPAIYVNSLDAGTLREQEDKYQLIHGFRSSEGVMNKVVEIINTPDIKELYKLRRTKMLSEKIDPTAFLVWFVENYPVSVKIMKENPDYQERFK
;
A
#
# COMPACT_ATOMS: atom_id res chain seq x y z
N MET A 1 -11.60 -16.90 16.80
CA MET A 1 -10.74 -16.01 17.63
C MET A 1 -11.32 -14.60 17.68
N ARG A 2 -10.90 -13.79 18.67
CA ARG A 2 -11.17 -12.33 18.69
C ARG A 2 -9.87 -11.62 18.30
N ILE A 3 -9.91 -10.82 17.24
CA ILE A 3 -8.73 -10.19 16.63
C ILE A 3 -8.89 -8.67 16.68
N PHE A 4 -7.88 -7.97 17.19
CA PHE A 4 -7.86 -6.52 17.25
C PHE A 4 -6.95 -5.98 16.13
N ILE A 5 -7.49 -5.09 15.28
CA ILE A 5 -6.73 -4.45 14.19
C ILE A 5 -6.71 -2.95 14.39
N ASP A 6 -5.53 -2.31 14.21
CA ASP A 6 -5.40 -0.85 14.18
C ASP A 6 -5.01 -0.35 12.80
N ILE A 7 -5.81 0.59 12.27
CA ILE A 7 -5.67 1.18 10.94
C ILE A 7 -5.24 2.64 11.07
N GLY A 8 -4.04 2.96 10.58
CA GLY A 8 -3.46 4.30 10.61
C GLY A 8 -3.36 5.02 9.27
N HIS A 9 -3.46 4.28 8.15
CA HIS A 9 -3.29 4.77 6.79
C HIS A 9 -4.34 4.16 5.84
N PRO A 10 -4.74 4.84 4.74
CA PRO A 10 -5.69 4.27 3.76
C PRO A 10 -5.27 2.91 3.20
N ALA A 11 -3.98 2.72 2.89
CA ALA A 11 -3.46 1.44 2.40
C ALA A 11 -3.72 0.27 3.37
N HIS A 12 -3.72 0.52 4.69
CA HIS A 12 -3.97 -0.54 5.68
C HIS A 12 -5.40 -1.10 5.57
N VAL A 13 -6.39 -0.30 5.11
CA VAL A 13 -7.73 -0.80 4.83
C VAL A 13 -7.68 -1.86 3.74
N HIS A 14 -6.92 -1.57 2.66
CA HIS A 14 -6.75 -2.51 1.56
C HIS A 14 -6.02 -3.78 2.00
N TYR A 15 -4.96 -3.66 2.81
CA TYR A 15 -4.19 -4.81 3.31
C TYR A 15 -5.04 -5.76 4.17
N PHE A 16 -5.97 -5.24 4.96
CA PHE A 16 -6.74 -6.07 5.90
C PHE A 16 -8.16 -6.43 5.45
N LYS A 17 -8.75 -5.74 4.46
CA LYS A 17 -10.17 -5.95 4.10
C LYS A 17 -10.49 -7.39 3.70
N ASN A 18 -9.63 -8.05 2.92
CA ASN A 18 -9.83 -9.43 2.48
C ASN A 18 -9.57 -10.42 3.61
N PHE A 19 -8.51 -10.20 4.40
CA PHE A 19 -8.22 -10.97 5.60
C PHE A 19 -9.40 -10.95 6.58
N ILE A 20 -9.93 -9.76 6.92
CA ILE A 20 -11.10 -9.61 7.79
C ILE A 20 -12.28 -10.39 7.24
N LYS A 21 -12.61 -10.17 5.96
CA LYS A 21 -13.77 -10.82 5.31
C LYS A 21 -13.68 -12.35 5.30
N ILE A 22 -12.49 -12.91 5.06
CA ILE A 22 -12.27 -14.36 5.05
C ILE A 22 -12.41 -14.92 6.47
N MET A 23 -11.74 -14.30 7.42
CA MET A 23 -11.76 -14.76 8.82
C MET A 23 -13.14 -14.61 9.49
N GLU A 24 -13.91 -13.56 9.15
CA GLU A 24 -15.30 -13.42 9.63
C GLU A 24 -16.20 -14.57 9.12
N LYS A 25 -16.03 -14.98 7.87
CA LYS A 25 -16.75 -16.15 7.31
C LYS A 25 -16.39 -17.47 8.03
N GLN A 26 -15.20 -17.53 8.61
CA GLN A 26 -14.73 -18.67 9.41
C GLN A 26 -15.11 -18.57 10.90
N GLY A 27 -15.94 -17.56 11.27
CA GLY A 27 -16.46 -17.40 12.63
C GLY A 27 -15.55 -16.65 13.58
N HIS A 28 -14.56 -15.92 13.07
CA HIS A 28 -13.72 -15.03 13.88
C HIS A 28 -14.39 -13.65 14.04
N SER A 29 -14.06 -12.94 15.14
CA SER A 29 -14.62 -11.63 15.46
C SER A 29 -13.53 -10.57 15.46
N PHE A 30 -13.85 -9.39 14.97
CA PHE A 30 -12.91 -8.30 14.84
C PHE A 30 -13.31 -7.06 15.66
N PHE A 31 -12.32 -6.39 16.23
CA PHE A 31 -12.42 -5.01 16.64
C PHE A 31 -11.41 -4.20 15.82
N VAL A 32 -11.90 -3.31 14.98
CA VAL A 32 -11.08 -2.46 14.14
C VAL A 32 -11.07 -1.06 14.72
N SER A 33 -9.88 -0.53 15.08
CA SER A 33 -9.70 0.88 15.39
C SER A 33 -9.11 1.60 14.19
N ALA A 34 -9.52 2.84 13.96
CA ALA A 34 -9.08 3.62 12.82
C ALA A 34 -8.74 5.05 13.21
N ARG A 35 -7.61 5.57 12.67
CA ARG A 35 -7.25 6.98 12.75
C ARG A 35 -8.27 7.80 11.95
N GLU A 36 -8.71 8.93 12.51
CA GLU A 36 -9.63 9.84 11.85
C GLU A 36 -8.99 10.48 10.61
N ARG A 37 -9.41 9.98 9.47
CA ARG A 37 -9.17 10.53 8.12
C ARG A 37 -10.36 10.17 7.26
N SER A 38 -10.93 11.12 6.53
CA SER A 38 -12.11 10.92 5.68
C SER A 38 -11.96 9.75 4.71
N ILE A 39 -10.78 9.64 4.09
CA ILE A 39 -10.50 8.56 3.14
C ILE A 39 -10.44 7.18 3.81
N ILE A 40 -9.94 7.06 5.04
CA ILE A 40 -9.92 5.78 5.78
C ILE A 40 -11.36 5.35 6.07
N PHE A 41 -12.17 6.26 6.58
CA PHE A 41 -13.57 5.98 6.91
C PHE A 41 -14.38 5.61 5.66
N LEU A 42 -14.21 6.37 4.57
CA LEU A 42 -14.85 6.04 3.28
C LEU A 42 -14.52 4.61 2.82
N LEU A 43 -13.24 4.21 2.89
CA LEU A 43 -12.80 2.87 2.47
C LEU A 43 -13.32 1.77 3.39
N LEU A 44 -13.38 2.02 4.71
CA LEU A 44 -13.95 1.08 5.68
C LEU A 44 -15.46 0.90 5.46
N ASP A 45 -16.19 2.00 5.28
CA ASP A 45 -17.63 2.00 5.00
C ASP A 45 -17.94 1.25 3.69
N LYS A 46 -17.20 1.53 2.62
CA LYS A 46 -17.30 0.82 1.33
C LYS A 46 -16.98 -0.68 1.45
N SER A 47 -16.08 -1.03 2.35
CA SER A 47 -15.72 -2.43 2.63
C SER A 47 -16.68 -3.11 3.61
N LYS A 48 -17.67 -2.36 4.16
CA LYS A 48 -18.63 -2.83 5.19
C LYS A 48 -17.93 -3.31 6.46
N ILE A 49 -16.81 -2.70 6.84
CA ILE A 49 -16.05 -3.01 8.05
C ILE A 49 -16.44 -2.02 9.13
N SER A 50 -16.99 -2.51 10.24
CA SER A 50 -17.28 -1.70 11.43
C SER A 50 -15.98 -1.27 12.11
N TYR A 51 -15.90 -0.01 12.54
CA TYR A 51 -14.68 0.53 13.15
C TYR A 51 -14.97 1.48 14.31
N TYR A 52 -13.96 1.65 15.16
CA TYR A 52 -13.91 2.64 16.22
C TYR A 52 -13.00 3.78 15.81
N ASN A 53 -13.54 5.01 15.78
CA ASN A 53 -12.74 6.22 15.55
C ASN A 53 -11.88 6.51 16.79
N ARG A 54 -10.54 6.32 16.68
CA ARG A 54 -9.60 6.63 17.78
C ARG A 54 -9.16 8.10 17.83
N GLY A 55 -9.64 8.92 16.89
CA GLY A 55 -9.43 10.36 16.83
C GLY A 55 -8.39 10.80 15.80
N LYS A 56 -8.32 12.13 15.63
CA LYS A 56 -7.44 12.81 14.68
C LYS A 56 -6.02 12.92 15.25
N GLY A 57 -5.03 12.48 14.46
CA GLY A 57 -3.63 12.68 14.83
C GLY A 57 -3.25 14.16 14.88
N LYS A 58 -2.14 14.46 15.56
CA LYS A 58 -1.56 15.81 15.67
C LYS A 58 -0.32 15.94 14.78
N ASP A 59 0.01 17.16 14.37
CA ASP A 59 1.14 17.42 13.45
C ASP A 59 2.43 17.76 14.22
N SER A 60 2.34 18.47 15.37
CA SER A 60 3.49 18.79 16.22
C SER A 60 4.04 17.56 16.94
N ILE A 61 5.33 17.55 17.27
CA ILE A 61 5.99 16.45 17.98
C ILE A 61 5.35 16.21 19.36
N ILE A 62 5.13 17.26 20.14
CA ILE A 62 4.48 17.19 21.45
C ILE A 62 3.04 16.68 21.30
N GLY A 63 2.32 17.20 20.28
CA GLY A 63 0.97 16.76 19.97
C GLY A 63 0.92 15.28 19.56
N LYS A 64 1.91 14.77 18.82
CA LYS A 64 2.01 13.35 18.48
C LYS A 64 2.23 12.47 19.69
N LEU A 65 3.08 12.88 20.65
CA LEU A 65 3.30 12.15 21.89
C LEU A 65 2.04 12.14 22.78
N PHE A 66 1.40 13.30 22.94
CA PHE A 66 0.15 13.39 23.70
C PHE A 66 -0.97 12.56 23.05
N TYR A 67 -1.08 12.63 21.72
CA TYR A 67 -2.04 11.79 20.97
C TYR A 67 -1.74 10.30 21.16
N MET A 68 -0.47 9.90 21.14
CA MET A 68 -0.08 8.50 21.36
C MET A 68 -0.57 8.03 22.72
N PHE A 69 -0.29 8.77 23.80
CA PHE A 69 -0.75 8.42 25.15
C PHE A 69 -2.28 8.31 25.26
N THR A 70 -3.00 9.29 24.71
CA THR A 70 -4.48 9.29 24.75
C THR A 70 -5.09 8.18 23.87
N ALA A 71 -4.48 7.86 22.74
CA ALA A 71 -4.91 6.77 21.89
C ALA A 71 -4.70 5.41 22.56
N ASP A 72 -3.54 5.20 23.19
CA ASP A 72 -3.23 3.96 23.92
C ASP A 72 -4.23 3.71 25.05
N ILE A 73 -4.56 4.73 25.85
CA ILE A 73 -5.57 4.62 26.90
C ILE A 73 -6.94 4.23 26.32
N LYS A 74 -7.37 4.90 25.24
CA LYS A 74 -8.65 4.57 24.59
C LYS A 74 -8.67 3.14 24.09
N LEU A 75 -7.60 2.70 23.41
CA LEU A 75 -7.50 1.35 22.87
C LEU A 75 -7.41 0.30 23.99
N TYR A 76 -6.72 0.61 25.08
CA TYR A 76 -6.63 -0.25 26.25
C TYR A 76 -8.01 -0.60 26.82
N PHE A 77 -8.87 0.40 27.10
CA PHE A 77 -10.21 0.14 27.61
C PHE A 77 -11.12 -0.56 26.60
N LYS A 78 -10.97 -0.28 25.29
CA LYS A 78 -11.69 -1.00 24.25
C LYS A 78 -11.26 -2.46 24.16
N ALA A 79 -9.96 -2.72 24.27
CA ALA A 79 -9.42 -4.06 24.27
C ALA A 79 -9.81 -4.86 25.52
N LEU A 80 -9.84 -4.25 26.71
CA LEU A 80 -10.34 -4.90 27.93
C LEU A 80 -11.79 -5.39 27.75
N LYS A 81 -12.64 -4.57 27.11
CA LYS A 81 -14.04 -4.94 26.85
C LYS A 81 -14.15 -6.04 25.77
N PHE A 82 -13.38 -5.94 24.69
CA PHE A 82 -13.41 -6.87 23.56
C PHE A 82 -12.71 -8.20 23.87
N LYS A 83 -11.69 -8.18 24.77
CA LYS A 83 -10.87 -9.33 25.18
C LYS A 83 -10.24 -10.04 23.96
N PRO A 84 -9.41 -9.37 23.15
CA PRO A 84 -8.80 -9.97 21.98
C PRO A 84 -7.84 -11.09 22.37
N HIS A 85 -7.70 -12.07 21.49
CA HIS A 85 -6.70 -13.13 21.61
C HIS A 85 -5.37 -12.72 20.97
N ILE A 86 -5.42 -11.79 20.01
CA ILE A 86 -4.27 -11.30 19.26
C ILE A 86 -4.52 -9.90 18.71
N PHE A 87 -3.45 -9.11 18.63
CA PHE A 87 -3.43 -7.84 17.92
C PHE A 87 -2.66 -7.99 16.60
N ILE A 88 -3.16 -7.33 15.57
CA ILE A 88 -2.50 -7.26 14.25
C ILE A 88 -2.53 -5.81 13.78
N SER A 89 -1.41 -5.32 13.26
CA SER A 89 -1.39 -3.99 12.66
C SER A 89 -0.31 -3.86 11.59
N PHE A 90 -0.41 -2.82 10.78
CA PHE A 90 0.66 -2.40 9.91
C PHE A 90 1.40 -1.24 10.58
N ALA A 91 2.60 -1.54 11.11
CA ALA A 91 3.50 -0.58 11.77
C ALA A 91 2.84 0.37 12.82
N SER A 92 1.81 -0.13 13.57
CA SER A 92 1.13 0.71 14.56
C SER A 92 1.79 0.62 15.94
N PRO A 93 2.34 1.73 16.47
CA PRO A 93 2.80 1.78 17.86
C PRO A 93 1.66 1.61 18.86
N TYR A 94 0.48 2.14 18.58
CA TYR A 94 -0.70 2.09 19.46
C TYR A 94 -1.17 0.66 19.70
N ALA A 95 -1.30 -0.13 18.65
CA ALA A 95 -1.66 -1.56 18.78
C ALA A 95 -0.57 -2.34 19.53
N ALA A 96 0.70 -2.08 19.24
CA ALA A 96 1.83 -2.76 19.86
C ALA A 96 1.90 -2.51 21.38
N GLN A 97 1.81 -1.24 21.80
CA GLN A 97 1.89 -0.82 23.21
C GLN A 97 0.67 -1.28 23.99
N THR A 98 -0.54 -1.15 23.40
CA THR A 98 -1.77 -1.68 24.02
C THR A 98 -1.71 -3.20 24.20
N ALA A 99 -1.28 -3.93 23.20
CA ALA A 99 -1.15 -5.38 23.27
C ALA A 99 -0.16 -5.81 24.34
N TRP A 100 0.99 -5.13 24.42
CA TRP A 100 2.02 -5.38 25.42
C TRP A 100 1.51 -5.15 26.84
N SER A 101 0.81 -4.04 27.09
CA SER A 101 0.26 -3.70 28.41
C SER A 101 -0.78 -4.71 28.89
N LEU A 102 -1.49 -5.36 27.96
CA LEU A 102 -2.47 -6.42 28.24
C LEU A 102 -1.86 -7.83 28.21
N ARG A 103 -0.55 -7.96 27.94
CA ARG A 103 0.15 -9.23 27.75
C ARG A 103 -0.44 -10.12 26.64
N ILE A 104 -1.03 -9.49 25.64
CA ILE A 104 -1.59 -10.16 24.45
C ILE A 104 -0.56 -10.11 23.31
N PRO A 105 -0.40 -11.17 22.51
CA PRO A 105 0.53 -11.15 21.39
C PRO A 105 0.14 -10.12 20.34
N HIS A 106 1.15 -9.43 19.79
CA HIS A 106 1.02 -8.52 18.66
C HIS A 106 1.86 -9.00 17.48
N ILE A 107 1.22 -9.16 16.33
CA ILE A 107 1.83 -9.39 15.04
C ILE A 107 1.84 -8.06 14.29
N VAL A 108 3.00 -7.58 13.91
CA VAL A 108 3.16 -6.38 13.12
C VAL A 108 3.59 -6.73 11.68
N LEU A 109 2.88 -6.19 10.70
CA LEU A 109 3.29 -6.15 9.31
C LEU A 109 4.01 -4.83 9.06
N ASP A 110 5.06 -4.83 8.24
CA ASP A 110 5.76 -3.61 7.83
C ASP A 110 6.56 -3.85 6.56
N ASP A 111 6.57 -2.86 5.66
CA ASP A 111 7.34 -2.83 4.41
C ASP A 111 8.11 -1.51 4.22
N THR A 112 8.12 -0.65 5.25
CA THR A 112 8.64 0.72 5.16
C THR A 112 10.01 0.84 5.82
N GLU A 113 11.10 0.57 5.10
CA GLU A 113 12.47 0.52 5.64
C GLU A 113 12.93 1.84 6.24
N HIS A 114 12.53 2.97 5.68
CA HIS A 114 12.99 4.30 6.11
C HIS A 114 12.27 4.84 7.37
N ALA A 115 11.21 4.21 7.83
CA ALA A 115 10.44 4.65 9.01
C ALA A 115 11.14 4.37 10.35
N ARG A 116 12.42 4.79 10.51
CA ARG A 116 13.24 4.51 11.71
C ARG A 116 12.57 4.91 13.02
N PHE A 117 11.93 6.08 13.02
CA PHE A 117 11.22 6.58 14.19
C PHE A 117 10.01 5.71 14.55
N GLY A 118 9.23 5.30 13.55
CA GLY A 118 8.10 4.38 13.75
C GLY A 118 8.55 3.05 14.37
N HIS A 119 9.64 2.46 13.81
CA HIS A 119 10.19 1.20 14.31
C HIS A 119 10.53 1.23 15.81
N PHE A 120 11.07 2.34 16.31
CA PHE A 120 11.40 2.50 17.72
C PHE A 120 10.18 2.29 18.63
N PHE A 121 9.01 2.80 18.25
CA PHE A 121 7.80 2.79 19.09
C PHE A 121 7.02 1.47 19.07
N TYR A 122 7.27 0.55 18.14
CA TYR A 122 6.59 -0.75 18.13
C TYR A 122 7.52 -1.95 18.25
N LYS A 123 8.82 -1.80 17.91
CA LYS A 123 9.77 -2.93 17.85
C LYS A 123 9.89 -3.68 19.19
N SER A 124 9.93 -2.98 20.30
CA SER A 124 10.08 -3.60 21.64
C SER A 124 8.81 -4.29 22.11
N PHE A 125 7.65 -3.88 21.62
CA PHE A 125 6.34 -4.31 22.08
C PHE A 125 5.70 -5.42 21.22
N SER A 126 6.21 -5.67 20.02
CA SER A 126 5.68 -6.69 19.10
C SER A 126 6.35 -8.04 19.29
N LYS A 127 5.58 -9.12 19.18
CA LYS A 127 6.07 -10.50 19.31
C LYS A 127 6.58 -11.07 18.00
N VAL A 128 5.95 -10.70 16.87
CA VAL A 128 6.29 -11.18 15.54
C VAL A 128 6.28 -10.04 14.55
N PHE A 129 7.25 -10.02 13.65
CA PHE A 129 7.36 -9.11 12.51
C PHE A 129 7.14 -9.90 11.24
N LEU A 130 6.09 -9.58 10.48
CA LEU A 130 5.85 -10.12 9.15
C LEU A 130 6.27 -9.09 8.13
N ASN A 131 7.33 -9.38 7.38
CA ASN A 131 7.86 -8.48 6.36
C ASN A 131 7.93 -9.18 5.00
N PRO A 132 7.74 -8.46 3.89
CA PRO A 132 8.08 -8.97 2.56
C PRO A 132 9.51 -9.51 2.51
N ALA A 133 9.77 -10.54 1.69
CA ALA A 133 11.11 -11.13 1.58
C ALA A 133 12.15 -10.11 1.10
N CYS A 134 11.75 -9.14 0.27
CA CYS A 134 12.58 -8.05 -0.22
C CYS A 134 12.87 -6.94 0.81
N PHE A 135 12.25 -6.98 1.99
CA PHE A 135 12.47 -5.99 3.06
C PHE A 135 13.92 -6.04 3.55
N GLN A 136 14.62 -4.92 3.47
CA GLN A 136 16.09 -4.86 3.66
C GLN A 136 16.54 -4.85 5.12
N LYS A 137 15.63 -4.51 6.07
CA LYS A 137 16.00 -4.51 7.50
C LYS A 137 15.85 -5.87 8.14
N ASP A 138 16.71 -6.11 9.12
CA ASP A 138 16.65 -7.28 10.00
C ASP A 138 16.09 -6.88 11.37
N PHE A 139 15.01 -7.52 11.78
CA PHE A 139 14.41 -7.41 13.12
C PHE A 139 14.77 -8.61 14.02
N GLY A 140 15.72 -9.44 13.59
CA GLY A 140 16.27 -10.57 14.32
C GLY A 140 15.29 -11.73 14.44
N LYS A 141 15.46 -12.54 15.51
CA LYS A 141 14.73 -13.80 15.71
C LYS A 141 13.18 -13.70 15.70
N ARG A 142 12.62 -12.51 15.79
CA ARG A 142 11.16 -12.29 15.76
C ARG A 142 10.62 -12.02 14.36
N GLN A 143 11.50 -11.88 13.37
CA GLN A 143 11.13 -11.64 11.99
C GLN A 143 10.79 -12.93 11.25
N ILE A 144 9.68 -12.91 10.53
CA ILE A 144 9.27 -13.89 9.55
C ILE A 144 9.13 -13.17 8.23
N ARG A 145 9.78 -13.68 7.19
CA ARG A 145 9.71 -13.11 5.85
C ARG A 145 8.72 -13.91 5.00
N PHE A 146 7.79 -13.20 4.34
CA PHE A 146 6.87 -13.82 3.39
C PHE A 146 7.23 -13.41 1.95
N ASN A 147 7.19 -14.36 1.03
CA ASN A 147 7.60 -14.15 -0.36
C ASN A 147 6.47 -13.50 -1.17
N SER A 148 6.12 -12.28 -0.82
CA SER A 148 5.10 -11.50 -1.51
C SER A 148 5.32 -10.00 -1.28
N TYR A 149 4.39 -9.18 -1.76
CA TYR A 149 4.33 -7.73 -1.55
C TYR A 149 3.07 -7.36 -0.79
N SER A 150 3.10 -6.23 -0.08
CA SER A 150 1.93 -5.75 0.68
C SER A 150 0.74 -5.44 -0.23
N GLU A 151 0.97 -4.97 -1.43
CA GLU A 151 -0.08 -4.66 -2.40
C GLU A 151 -0.82 -5.92 -2.88
N LEU A 152 -0.18 -7.09 -2.84
CA LEU A 152 -0.82 -8.36 -3.20
C LEU A 152 -1.86 -8.83 -2.17
N PHE A 153 -1.93 -8.27 -0.96
CA PHE A 153 -3.06 -8.50 -0.04
C PHE A 153 -4.42 -8.16 -0.66
N TYR A 154 -4.44 -7.29 -1.68
CA TYR A 154 -5.69 -6.85 -2.32
C TYR A 154 -5.64 -6.83 -3.86
N LEU A 155 -4.45 -6.90 -4.47
CA LEU A 155 -4.27 -6.94 -5.93
C LEU A 155 -3.88 -8.32 -6.46
N HIS A 156 -3.74 -9.32 -5.58
CA HIS A 156 -3.58 -10.70 -6.02
C HIS A 156 -4.80 -11.14 -6.87
N PRO A 157 -4.64 -11.95 -7.92
CA PRO A 157 -5.76 -12.40 -8.77
C PRO A 157 -6.94 -12.98 -8.00
N ASN A 158 -6.70 -13.63 -6.84
CA ASN A 158 -7.74 -14.20 -5.99
C ASN A 158 -8.59 -13.14 -5.24
N HIS A 159 -8.12 -11.88 -5.16
CA HIS A 159 -8.70 -10.87 -4.27
C HIS A 159 -9.05 -9.56 -4.98
N ILE A 160 -8.51 -9.33 -6.17
CA ILE A 160 -8.76 -8.09 -6.90
C ILE A 160 -10.22 -7.96 -7.30
N VAL A 161 -10.78 -6.79 -7.08
CA VAL A 161 -12.10 -6.41 -7.60
C VAL A 161 -11.90 -5.44 -8.75
N THR A 162 -12.38 -5.82 -9.92
CA THR A 162 -12.35 -4.98 -11.13
C THR A 162 -13.75 -4.49 -11.47
N TYR A 163 -13.80 -3.28 -12.02
CA TYR A 163 -15.04 -2.64 -12.50
C TYR A 163 -14.95 -2.53 -14.03
N PRO A 164 -15.66 -3.39 -14.77
CA PRO A 164 -15.58 -3.42 -16.25
C PRO A 164 -15.99 -2.11 -16.91
N ASP A 165 -16.88 -1.35 -16.29
CA ASP A 165 -17.42 -0.08 -16.76
C ASP A 165 -16.50 1.13 -16.48
N ILE A 166 -15.27 0.91 -15.98
CA ILE A 166 -14.38 2.00 -15.55
C ILE A 166 -14.02 2.95 -16.69
N LEU A 167 -13.81 2.44 -17.90
CA LEU A 167 -13.51 3.30 -19.07
C LEU A 167 -14.67 4.21 -19.43
N ALA A 168 -15.90 3.69 -19.41
CA ALA A 168 -17.10 4.50 -19.64
C ALA A 168 -17.25 5.62 -18.60
N ARG A 169 -16.96 5.32 -17.32
CA ARG A 169 -16.97 6.33 -16.24
C ARG A 169 -15.91 7.41 -16.43
N LEU A 170 -14.79 7.08 -17.08
CA LEU A 170 -13.74 8.04 -17.42
C LEU A 170 -13.99 8.78 -18.74
N GLY A 171 -15.02 8.42 -19.51
CA GLY A 171 -15.22 8.94 -20.84
C GLY A 171 -14.09 8.54 -21.81
N VAL A 172 -13.58 7.32 -21.64
CA VAL A 172 -12.49 6.73 -22.46
C VAL A 172 -13.06 5.55 -23.22
N SER A 173 -12.84 5.48 -24.52
CA SER A 173 -13.20 4.33 -25.36
C SER A 173 -12.16 3.21 -25.25
N GLU A 174 -12.52 1.98 -25.61
CA GLU A 174 -11.64 0.79 -25.49
C GLU A 174 -10.31 0.94 -26.25
N ASN A 175 -10.31 1.66 -27.35
CA ASN A 175 -9.13 1.88 -28.21
C ASN A 175 -8.32 3.14 -27.84
N GLU A 176 -8.80 3.95 -26.92
CA GLU A 176 -8.08 5.16 -26.50
C GLU A 176 -7.04 4.84 -25.42
N LYS A 177 -5.86 5.41 -25.58
CA LYS A 177 -4.79 5.32 -24.58
C LYS A 177 -4.91 6.45 -23.59
N PHE A 178 -4.66 6.16 -22.33
CA PHE A 178 -4.54 7.22 -21.33
C PHE A 178 -3.39 6.99 -20.37
N ALA A 179 -2.83 8.08 -19.89
CA ALA A 179 -1.82 8.10 -18.84
C ALA A 179 -2.42 8.62 -17.53
N LEU A 180 -2.09 7.94 -16.44
CA LEU A 180 -2.40 8.38 -15.09
C LEU A 180 -1.16 9.06 -14.50
N LEU A 181 -1.32 10.27 -13.96
CA LEU A 181 -0.26 11.02 -13.29
C LEU A 181 -0.62 11.16 -11.81
N ARG A 182 0.36 10.93 -10.94
CA ARG A 182 0.17 11.11 -9.50
C ARG A 182 1.23 12.05 -8.94
N PHE A 183 0.84 13.24 -8.58
CA PHE A 183 1.69 14.22 -7.93
C PHE A 183 1.41 14.26 -6.42
N VAL A 184 2.46 14.23 -5.62
CA VAL A 184 2.39 14.19 -4.15
C VAL A 184 2.63 15.59 -3.59
N SER A 185 1.93 15.93 -2.51
CA SER A 185 2.21 17.14 -1.76
C SER A 185 3.39 16.89 -0.80
N TRP A 186 4.58 17.32 -1.13
CA TRP A 186 5.80 17.23 -0.31
C TRP A 186 5.70 18.02 1.01
N LYS A 187 4.78 17.62 1.91
CA LYS A 187 4.50 18.30 3.19
C LYS A 187 4.70 17.40 4.42
N ALA A 188 5.04 16.12 4.23
CA ALA A 188 5.22 15.21 5.36
C ALA A 188 6.62 15.37 5.98
N SER A 189 6.76 15.04 7.26
CA SER A 189 8.03 15.19 7.99
C SER A 189 9.17 14.29 7.48
N HIS A 190 8.87 13.32 6.66
CA HIS A 190 9.85 12.45 5.99
C HIS A 190 10.23 12.94 4.59
N ASP A 191 9.58 14.01 4.09
CA ASP A 191 9.83 14.59 2.77
C ASP A 191 10.92 15.68 2.80
N ILE A 192 11.48 16.01 3.97
CA ILE A 192 12.49 17.06 4.11
C ILE A 192 13.74 16.66 3.32
N GLY A 193 14.10 17.48 2.33
CA GLY A 193 15.24 17.23 1.45
C GLY A 193 14.92 16.36 0.22
N HIS A 194 13.66 15.98 0.03
CA HIS A 194 13.17 15.26 -1.14
C HIS A 194 12.33 16.17 -2.03
N SER A 195 12.42 16.00 -3.34
CA SER A 195 11.63 16.73 -4.32
C SER A 195 11.16 15.80 -5.44
N GLY A 196 9.96 16.03 -5.94
CA GLY A 196 9.47 15.38 -7.14
C GLY A 196 9.73 16.21 -8.41
N LEU A 197 8.93 16.01 -9.43
CA LEU A 197 8.96 16.79 -10.65
C LEU A 197 8.53 18.24 -10.39
N ASP A 198 9.28 19.20 -10.93
CA ASP A 198 8.89 20.60 -10.92
C ASP A 198 7.72 20.88 -11.88
N ILE A 199 7.11 22.05 -11.75
CA ILE A 199 5.94 22.46 -12.56
C ILE A 199 6.27 22.48 -14.07
N PRO A 200 7.38 23.05 -14.53
CA PRO A 200 7.76 23.03 -15.95
C PRO A 200 7.88 21.58 -16.48
N THR A 201 8.53 20.70 -15.74
CA THR A 201 8.69 19.30 -16.11
C THR A 201 7.34 18.56 -16.16
N LYS A 202 6.44 18.80 -15.20
CA LYS A 202 5.06 18.25 -15.22
C LYS A 202 4.28 18.73 -16.46
N LYS A 203 4.38 20.02 -16.83
CA LYS A 203 3.74 20.55 -18.04
C LYS A 203 4.32 19.95 -19.31
N LYS A 204 5.63 19.81 -19.40
CA LYS A 204 6.32 19.17 -20.54
C LYS A 204 5.90 17.71 -20.69
N LEU A 205 5.83 16.95 -19.58
CA LEU A 205 5.31 15.57 -19.57
C LEU A 205 3.91 15.47 -20.18
N ILE A 206 3.01 16.36 -19.76
CA ILE A 206 1.64 16.40 -20.25
C ILE A 206 1.62 16.71 -21.76
N SER A 207 2.41 17.69 -22.23
CA SER A 207 2.50 18.01 -23.67
C SER A 207 2.92 16.81 -24.50
N ILE A 208 4.01 16.13 -24.10
CA ILE A 208 4.52 14.93 -24.82
C ILE A 208 3.45 13.85 -24.92
N LEU A 209 2.73 13.59 -23.83
CA LEU A 209 1.69 12.57 -23.80
C LEU A 209 0.46 12.95 -24.66
N LEU A 210 0.04 14.21 -24.64
CA LEU A 210 -1.07 14.71 -25.48
C LEU A 210 -0.71 14.66 -26.96
N GLU A 211 0.50 15.10 -27.34
CA GLU A 211 1.02 15.04 -28.71
C GLU A 211 1.12 13.59 -29.21
N SER A 212 1.30 12.64 -28.31
CA SER A 212 1.31 11.19 -28.61
C SER A 212 -0.10 10.55 -28.58
N GLY A 213 -1.17 11.35 -28.49
CA GLY A 213 -2.56 10.89 -28.55
C GLY A 213 -3.09 10.27 -27.23
N TYR A 214 -2.44 10.53 -26.10
CA TYR A 214 -2.92 10.03 -24.80
C TYR A 214 -3.92 10.99 -24.16
N LYS A 215 -5.00 10.47 -23.60
CA LYS A 215 -5.78 11.22 -22.59
C LYS A 215 -5.00 11.27 -21.29
N ILE A 216 -5.19 12.35 -20.53
CA ILE A 216 -4.45 12.56 -19.26
C ILE A 216 -5.44 12.58 -18.10
N PHE A 217 -5.13 11.81 -17.06
CA PHE A 217 -5.82 11.90 -15.78
C PHE A 217 -4.78 12.14 -14.67
N ILE A 218 -5.09 13.09 -13.79
CA ILE A 218 -4.25 13.43 -12.64
C ILE A 218 -4.98 13.05 -11.36
N SER A 219 -4.34 12.21 -10.55
CA SER A 219 -4.75 11.93 -9.17
C SER A 219 -3.87 12.77 -8.24
N ALA A 220 -4.44 13.78 -7.57
CA ALA A 220 -3.69 14.67 -6.67
C ALA A 220 -4.07 14.43 -5.20
N GLU A 221 -3.09 14.57 -4.29
CA GLU A 221 -3.32 14.48 -2.84
C GLU A 221 -3.76 15.80 -2.21
N ALA A 222 -3.46 16.92 -2.86
CA ALA A 222 -3.79 18.26 -2.40
C ALA A 222 -4.21 19.12 -3.58
N GLU A 223 -4.85 20.25 -3.27
CA GLU A 223 -5.15 21.28 -4.27
C GLU A 223 -3.87 21.69 -5.01
N ASN A 224 -3.90 21.50 -6.32
CA ASN A 224 -2.85 22.00 -7.17
C ASN A 224 -2.89 23.53 -7.13
N LYS A 225 -1.72 24.15 -6.87
CA LYS A 225 -1.61 25.61 -6.89
C LYS A 225 -1.65 26.21 -8.30
N ASP A 226 -1.53 25.38 -9.35
CA ASP A 226 -1.52 25.82 -10.73
C ASP A 226 -2.80 25.34 -11.43
N PRO A 227 -3.69 26.27 -11.83
CA PRO A 227 -4.96 25.94 -12.50
C PRO A 227 -4.83 25.15 -13.81
N PHE A 228 -3.63 25.13 -14.40
CA PHE A 228 -3.34 24.33 -15.60
C PHE A 228 -3.70 22.86 -15.44
N PHE A 229 -3.56 22.32 -14.22
CA PHE A 229 -3.80 20.89 -13.95
C PHE A 229 -5.26 20.56 -13.70
N ASP A 230 -6.11 21.53 -13.39
CA ASP A 230 -7.50 21.30 -12.93
C ASP A 230 -8.35 20.54 -13.95
N LYS A 231 -8.16 20.80 -15.23
CA LYS A 231 -8.90 20.14 -16.32
C LYS A 231 -8.56 18.65 -16.48
N TYR A 232 -7.44 18.21 -15.89
CA TYR A 232 -6.98 16.81 -15.94
C TYR A 232 -7.29 16.04 -14.66
N LEU A 233 -7.81 16.70 -13.62
CA LEU A 233 -8.11 16.04 -12.35
C LEU A 233 -9.14 14.93 -12.54
N ILE A 234 -8.79 13.73 -12.10
CA ILE A 234 -9.69 12.59 -12.15
C ILE A 234 -10.83 12.74 -11.14
N LYS A 235 -12.05 12.54 -11.61
CA LYS A 235 -13.28 12.66 -10.80
C LYS A 235 -13.91 11.27 -10.62
N ILE A 236 -13.28 10.44 -9.81
CA ILE A 236 -13.79 9.10 -9.49
C ILE A 236 -13.75 8.88 -7.98
N SER A 237 -14.54 7.91 -7.53
CA SER A 237 -14.49 7.47 -6.15
C SER A 237 -13.18 6.69 -5.88
N PRO A 238 -12.50 6.92 -4.73
CA PRO A 238 -11.18 6.35 -4.45
C PRO A 238 -11.09 4.82 -4.55
N GLU A 239 -12.16 4.10 -4.25
CA GLU A 239 -12.19 2.63 -4.37
C GLU A 239 -12.06 2.12 -5.80
N LEU A 240 -12.28 2.98 -6.80
CA LEU A 240 -12.17 2.62 -8.23
C LEU A 240 -10.76 2.80 -8.79
N ILE A 241 -9.83 3.37 -8.03
CA ILE A 241 -8.50 3.74 -8.53
C ILE A 241 -7.72 2.57 -9.11
N HIS A 242 -7.83 1.38 -8.50
CA HIS A 242 -7.13 0.19 -8.99
C HIS A 242 -7.65 -0.27 -10.36
N SER A 243 -8.96 -0.12 -10.60
CA SER A 243 -9.53 -0.39 -11.93
C SER A 243 -9.07 0.63 -12.97
N VAL A 244 -8.92 1.91 -12.60
CA VAL A 244 -8.31 2.91 -13.48
C VAL A 244 -6.87 2.55 -13.80
N MET A 245 -6.07 2.22 -12.79
CA MET A 245 -4.66 1.86 -12.94
C MET A 245 -4.49 0.62 -13.83
N SER A 246 -5.34 -0.40 -13.68
CA SER A 246 -5.29 -1.61 -14.51
C SER A 246 -5.57 -1.37 -16.00
N ARG A 247 -6.29 -0.30 -16.33
CA ARG A 247 -6.63 0.09 -17.71
C ARG A 247 -5.71 1.16 -18.28
N ALA A 248 -4.95 1.85 -17.43
CA ALA A 248 -4.00 2.87 -17.85
C ALA A 248 -2.92 2.27 -18.77
N SER A 249 -2.43 3.08 -19.69
CA SER A 249 -1.31 2.69 -20.56
C SER A 249 0.05 3.03 -19.96
N LEU A 250 0.08 3.98 -19.02
CA LEU A 250 1.26 4.41 -18.30
C LEU A 250 0.85 5.09 -17.00
N LEU A 251 1.57 4.83 -15.92
CA LEU A 251 1.58 5.66 -14.70
C LEU A 251 2.90 6.43 -14.63
N VAL A 252 2.83 7.74 -14.33
CA VAL A 252 3.99 8.50 -13.84
C VAL A 252 3.64 9.03 -12.46
N THR A 253 4.44 8.67 -11.45
CA THR A 253 4.09 8.94 -10.06
C THR A 253 5.31 9.32 -9.20
N GLU A 254 5.06 10.18 -8.21
CA GLU A 254 5.99 10.49 -7.13
C GLU A 254 5.73 9.61 -5.88
N GLY A 255 4.66 8.79 -5.90
CA GLY A 255 4.24 7.95 -4.78
C GLY A 255 4.59 6.48 -4.97
N ALA A 256 5.33 5.90 -4.02
CA ALA A 256 5.82 4.52 -4.04
C ALA A 256 4.68 3.49 -4.12
N THR A 257 3.63 3.66 -3.32
CA THR A 257 2.50 2.71 -3.28
C THR A 257 1.83 2.55 -4.64
N MET A 258 1.51 3.66 -5.34
CA MET A 258 0.86 3.56 -6.64
C MET A 258 1.77 2.97 -7.72
N ALA A 259 3.09 3.22 -7.64
CA ALA A 259 4.04 2.57 -8.53
C ALA A 259 4.02 1.04 -8.33
N SER A 260 4.10 0.57 -7.09
CA SER A 260 4.02 -0.85 -6.74
C SER A 260 2.66 -1.46 -7.12
N GLU A 261 1.54 -0.75 -6.88
CA GLU A 261 0.21 -1.18 -7.30
C GLU A 261 0.12 -1.40 -8.83
N CYS A 262 0.70 -0.48 -9.63
CA CYS A 262 0.77 -0.65 -11.08
C CYS A 262 1.60 -1.87 -11.50
N ALA A 263 2.70 -2.15 -10.80
CA ALA A 263 3.47 -3.38 -11.03
C ALA A 263 2.61 -4.63 -10.80
N MET A 264 1.82 -4.66 -9.70
CA MET A 264 0.88 -5.77 -9.41
C MET A 264 -0.21 -5.90 -10.47
N LEU A 265 -0.59 -4.80 -11.12
CA LEU A 265 -1.62 -4.76 -12.16
C LEU A 265 -1.08 -5.03 -13.57
N GLY A 266 0.25 -4.99 -13.77
CA GLY A 266 0.89 -5.13 -15.08
C GLY A 266 0.77 -3.86 -15.93
N THR A 267 0.71 -2.70 -15.27
CA THR A 267 0.70 -1.39 -15.93
C THR A 267 2.09 -0.78 -15.86
N PRO A 268 2.67 -0.29 -16.97
CA PRO A 268 3.95 0.39 -16.96
C PRO A 268 3.96 1.56 -15.97
N ALA A 269 4.98 1.61 -15.09
CA ALA A 269 5.08 2.66 -14.08
C ALA A 269 6.45 3.33 -14.09
N ILE A 270 6.45 4.65 -14.08
CA ILE A 270 7.63 5.49 -13.84
C ILE A 270 7.48 6.12 -12.46
N TYR A 271 8.42 5.82 -11.59
CA TYR A 271 8.46 6.33 -10.22
C TYR A 271 9.57 7.37 -10.07
N VAL A 272 9.22 8.58 -9.65
CA VAL A 272 10.17 9.70 -9.52
C VAL A 272 10.23 10.14 -8.07
N ASN A 273 11.23 9.63 -7.34
CA ASN A 273 11.45 9.97 -5.94
C ASN A 273 12.85 9.54 -5.51
N SER A 274 13.47 10.27 -4.63
CA SER A 274 14.78 9.92 -4.05
C SER A 274 14.70 8.85 -2.95
N LEU A 275 13.51 8.49 -2.47
CA LEU A 275 13.30 7.40 -1.51
C LEU A 275 13.42 6.04 -2.20
N ASP A 276 14.15 5.14 -1.55
CA ASP A 276 14.39 3.78 -2.00
C ASP A 276 13.69 2.79 -1.06
N ALA A 277 13.09 1.75 -1.63
CA ALA A 277 12.45 0.67 -0.89
C ALA A 277 12.76 -0.68 -1.55
N GLY A 278 13.01 -1.71 -0.76
CA GLY A 278 13.33 -3.05 -1.26
C GLY A 278 12.27 -3.62 -2.20
N THR A 279 11.00 -3.31 -1.94
CA THR A 279 9.87 -3.69 -2.80
C THR A 279 10.00 -3.10 -4.21
N LEU A 280 10.22 -1.78 -4.32
CA LEU A 280 10.34 -1.12 -5.63
C LEU A 280 11.58 -1.59 -6.38
N ARG A 281 12.71 -1.76 -5.67
CA ARG A 281 13.94 -2.25 -6.25
C ARG A 281 13.78 -3.66 -6.83
N GLU A 282 13.16 -4.60 -6.11
CA GLU A 282 12.92 -5.94 -6.66
C GLU A 282 11.98 -5.89 -7.87
N GLN A 283 10.95 -5.05 -7.85
CA GLN A 283 10.01 -4.87 -8.97
C GLN A 283 10.68 -4.26 -10.20
N GLU A 284 11.68 -3.41 -10.02
CA GLU A 284 12.49 -2.83 -11.09
C GLU A 284 13.53 -3.81 -11.60
N ASP A 285 14.47 -4.24 -10.74
CA ASP A 285 15.66 -5.01 -11.13
C ASP A 285 15.32 -6.42 -11.63
N LYS A 286 14.40 -7.10 -10.93
CA LYS A 286 14.09 -8.51 -11.23
C LYS A 286 12.97 -8.65 -12.26
N TYR A 287 11.95 -7.81 -12.19
CA TYR A 287 10.73 -7.98 -12.99
C TYR A 287 10.56 -6.89 -14.06
N GLN A 288 11.30 -5.80 -14.00
CA GLN A 288 11.21 -4.67 -14.93
C GLN A 288 9.77 -4.13 -15.06
N LEU A 289 9.04 -4.10 -13.96
CA LEU A 289 7.65 -3.62 -13.88
C LEU A 289 7.56 -2.14 -13.51
N ILE A 290 8.64 -1.58 -12.94
CA ILE A 290 8.78 -0.17 -12.57
C ILE A 290 10.08 0.37 -13.16
N HIS A 291 10.13 1.67 -13.40
CA HIS A 291 11.34 2.41 -13.72
C HIS A 291 11.51 3.54 -12.72
N GLY A 292 12.52 3.42 -11.85
CA GLY A 292 12.81 4.36 -10.77
C GLY A 292 13.77 5.48 -11.21
N PHE A 293 13.44 6.72 -10.86
CA PHE A 293 14.30 7.90 -11.09
C PHE A 293 14.42 8.71 -9.80
N ARG A 294 15.63 9.09 -9.44
CA ARG A 294 15.87 9.92 -8.27
C ARG A 294 15.65 11.42 -8.51
N SER A 295 15.56 11.83 -9.78
CA SER A 295 15.32 13.19 -10.23
C SER A 295 14.51 13.17 -11.54
N SER A 296 14.26 14.34 -12.12
CA SER A 296 13.61 14.46 -13.43
C SER A 296 14.48 14.00 -14.61
N GLU A 297 15.79 13.80 -14.38
CA GLU A 297 16.72 13.38 -15.42
C GLU A 297 16.39 11.99 -15.96
N GLY A 298 16.33 11.82 -17.26
CA GLY A 298 15.99 10.56 -17.93
C GLY A 298 14.49 10.22 -17.98
N VAL A 299 13.65 10.85 -17.15
CA VAL A 299 12.21 10.55 -17.08
C VAL A 299 11.53 10.70 -18.44
N MET A 300 11.77 11.83 -19.14
CA MET A 300 11.14 12.08 -20.45
C MET A 300 11.57 11.07 -21.50
N ASN A 301 12.84 10.68 -21.51
CA ASN A 301 13.35 9.66 -22.45
C ASN A 301 12.65 8.31 -22.19
N LYS A 302 12.48 7.93 -20.92
CA LYS A 302 11.78 6.68 -20.55
C LYS A 302 10.28 6.75 -20.89
N VAL A 303 9.64 7.90 -20.71
CA VAL A 303 8.24 8.09 -21.17
C VAL A 303 8.15 7.86 -22.67
N VAL A 304 9.01 8.51 -23.46
CA VAL A 304 9.03 8.36 -24.93
C VAL A 304 9.33 6.93 -25.34
N GLU A 305 10.24 6.25 -24.69
CA GLU A 305 10.53 4.82 -24.91
C GLU A 305 9.28 3.97 -24.71
N ILE A 306 8.60 4.11 -23.56
CA ILE A 306 7.43 3.30 -23.21
C ILE A 306 6.28 3.54 -24.17
N ILE A 307 5.95 4.80 -24.51
CA ILE A 307 4.81 5.12 -25.37
C ILE A 307 5.02 4.67 -26.82
N ASN A 308 6.28 4.56 -27.26
CA ASN A 308 6.65 4.10 -28.60
C ASN A 308 6.96 2.59 -28.67
N THR A 309 6.97 1.88 -27.54
CA THR A 309 7.20 0.43 -27.54
C THR A 309 5.95 -0.30 -28.04
N PRO A 310 6.04 -1.08 -29.14
CA PRO A 310 4.93 -1.90 -29.59
C PRO A 310 4.52 -2.92 -28.53
N ASP A 311 3.23 -3.21 -28.44
CA ASP A 311 2.65 -4.23 -27.56
C ASP A 311 3.08 -4.14 -26.09
N ILE A 312 3.37 -2.93 -25.63
CA ILE A 312 3.87 -2.66 -24.27
C ILE A 312 2.98 -3.29 -23.18
N LYS A 313 1.66 -3.32 -23.37
CA LYS A 313 0.72 -3.93 -22.41
C LYS A 313 0.94 -5.46 -22.31
N GLU A 314 1.15 -6.15 -23.42
CA GLU A 314 1.41 -7.59 -23.41
C GLU A 314 2.78 -7.90 -22.78
N LEU A 315 3.80 -7.09 -23.05
CA LEU A 315 5.10 -7.22 -22.39
C LEU A 315 4.97 -7.11 -20.86
N TYR A 316 4.24 -6.11 -20.36
CA TYR A 316 4.06 -5.94 -18.91
C TYR A 316 3.16 -7.00 -18.29
N LYS A 317 2.20 -7.52 -19.03
CA LYS A 317 1.39 -8.67 -18.63
C LYS A 317 2.26 -9.94 -18.45
N LEU A 318 3.18 -10.21 -19.36
CA LEU A 318 4.15 -11.31 -19.25
C LEU A 318 5.06 -11.15 -18.03
N ARG A 319 5.61 -9.94 -17.82
CA ARG A 319 6.43 -9.62 -16.64
C ARG A 319 5.65 -9.80 -15.33
N ARG A 320 4.41 -9.34 -15.29
CA ARG A 320 3.48 -9.55 -14.15
C ARG A 320 3.21 -11.04 -13.93
N THR A 321 2.95 -11.81 -14.97
CA THR A 321 2.70 -13.26 -14.87
C THR A 321 3.91 -13.96 -14.26
N LYS A 322 5.13 -13.63 -14.71
CA LYS A 322 6.38 -14.12 -14.09
C LYS A 322 6.45 -13.77 -12.61
N MET A 323 6.22 -12.51 -12.25
CA MET A 323 6.22 -12.08 -10.85
C MET A 323 5.22 -12.87 -10.01
N LEU A 324 3.96 -12.99 -10.46
CA LEU A 324 2.92 -13.70 -9.73
C LEU A 324 3.21 -15.20 -9.58
N SER A 325 3.88 -15.83 -10.53
CA SER A 325 4.28 -17.24 -10.41
C SER A 325 5.34 -17.50 -9.34
N GLU A 326 6.07 -16.47 -8.96
CA GLU A 326 7.13 -16.55 -7.94
C GLU A 326 6.64 -16.08 -6.56
N LYS A 327 5.53 -15.34 -6.48
CA LYS A 327 4.99 -14.77 -5.23
C LYS A 327 3.81 -15.59 -4.71
N ILE A 328 3.65 -15.60 -3.39
CA ILE A 328 2.51 -16.24 -2.74
C ILE A 328 1.33 -15.27 -2.62
N ASP A 329 0.12 -15.80 -2.39
CA ASP A 329 -1.04 -15.05 -1.92
C ASP A 329 -0.83 -14.66 -0.44
N PRO A 330 -0.48 -13.40 -0.13
CA PRO A 330 -0.18 -13.00 1.25
C PRO A 330 -1.42 -12.97 2.13
N THR A 331 -2.62 -12.83 1.56
CA THR A 331 -3.87 -12.90 2.32
C THR A 331 -4.12 -14.33 2.81
N ALA A 332 -3.99 -15.32 1.93
CA ALA A 332 -4.12 -16.72 2.31
C ALA A 332 -3.04 -17.13 3.34
N PHE A 333 -1.80 -16.66 3.14
CA PHE A 333 -0.72 -16.85 4.10
C PHE A 333 -1.04 -16.23 5.46
N LEU A 334 -1.54 -14.99 5.52
CA LEU A 334 -1.86 -14.30 6.77
C LEU A 334 -3.01 -14.99 7.51
N VAL A 335 -4.05 -15.44 6.80
CA VAL A 335 -5.16 -16.22 7.37
C VAL A 335 -4.60 -17.46 8.05
N TRP A 336 -3.86 -18.29 7.33
CA TRP A 336 -3.23 -19.49 7.89
C TRP A 336 -2.30 -19.14 9.07
N PHE A 337 -1.47 -18.12 8.93
CA PHE A 337 -0.48 -17.74 9.95
C PHE A 337 -1.15 -17.37 11.27
N VAL A 338 -2.23 -16.61 11.21
CA VAL A 338 -2.97 -16.16 12.40
C VAL A 338 -3.79 -17.28 13.03
N GLU A 339 -4.46 -18.12 12.23
CA GLU A 339 -5.25 -19.25 12.73
C GLU A 339 -4.38 -20.27 13.47
N ASN A 340 -3.17 -20.48 12.99
CA ASN A 340 -2.23 -21.44 13.55
C ASN A 340 -1.21 -20.81 14.52
N TYR A 341 -1.39 -19.55 14.91
CA TYR A 341 -0.51 -18.91 15.88
C TYR A 341 -0.65 -19.55 17.27
N PRO A 342 0.43 -19.85 18.03
CA PRO A 342 1.85 -19.54 17.75
C PRO A 342 2.62 -20.61 16.95
N VAL A 343 2.01 -21.73 16.60
CA VAL A 343 2.66 -22.85 15.90
C VAL A 343 3.19 -22.44 14.53
N SER A 344 2.46 -21.55 13.84
CA SER A 344 2.87 -21.00 12.54
C SER A 344 4.24 -20.28 12.58
N VAL A 345 4.57 -19.63 13.71
CA VAL A 345 5.89 -19.02 13.90
C VAL A 345 7.00 -20.06 13.90
N LYS A 346 6.77 -21.20 14.58
CA LYS A 346 7.72 -22.31 14.62
C LYS A 346 7.90 -22.90 13.22
N ILE A 347 6.79 -23.22 12.55
CA ILE A 347 6.80 -23.78 11.20
C ILE A 347 7.61 -22.90 10.25
N MET A 348 7.31 -21.59 10.21
CA MET A 348 8.00 -20.66 9.30
C MET A 348 9.48 -20.48 9.62
N LYS A 349 9.91 -20.68 10.86
CA LYS A 349 11.32 -20.62 11.23
C LYS A 349 12.09 -21.89 10.87
N GLU A 350 11.47 -23.03 11.04
CA GLU A 350 12.07 -24.35 10.75
C GLU A 350 12.00 -24.68 9.25
N ASN A 351 10.95 -24.24 8.58
CA ASN A 351 10.73 -24.45 7.15
C ASN A 351 10.15 -23.19 6.49
N PRO A 352 10.97 -22.21 6.10
CA PRO A 352 10.50 -21.00 5.40
C PRO A 352 9.75 -21.28 4.10
N ASP A 353 10.05 -22.38 3.42
CA ASP A 353 9.44 -22.76 2.13
C ASP A 353 8.01 -23.32 2.31
N TYR A 354 7.57 -23.57 3.56
CA TYR A 354 6.18 -23.94 3.83
C TYR A 354 5.17 -22.97 3.23
N GLN A 355 5.56 -21.71 3.07
CA GLN A 355 4.72 -20.66 2.45
C GLN A 355 4.42 -20.90 0.96
N GLU A 356 5.23 -21.71 0.25
CA GLU A 356 5.04 -21.97 -1.19
C GLU A 356 3.69 -22.62 -1.51
N ARG A 357 3.04 -23.23 -0.53
CA ARG A 357 1.69 -23.77 -0.65
C ARG A 357 0.59 -22.73 -0.84
N PHE A 358 0.93 -21.45 -0.69
CA PHE A 358 0.02 -20.32 -0.90
C PHE A 358 0.23 -19.62 -2.27
N LYS A 359 0.94 -20.26 -3.20
CA LYS A 359 1.04 -19.85 -4.61
C LYS A 359 -0.24 -20.08 -5.37
#